data_731b0432b1202ae92c772cec6a05bfa2
#
_entry.id   731b0432b1202ae92c772cec6a05bfa2
#
_cell.length_a   1.000
_cell.length_b   1.000
_cell.length_c   1.000
_cell.angle_alpha   90.00
_cell.angle_beta   90.00
_cell.angle_gamma   90.00
#
_symmetry.space_group_name_H-M   'P 1'
#
loop_
_entity.id
_entity.type
_entity.pdbx_description
1 polymer ?
#
loop_
_entity_poly.entity_id
_entity_poly.type
_entity_poly.pdbx_seq_one_letter_code
_entity_poly.pdbx_strand_id
1 'polypeptide(L)'
;NVSKEVADEYDEAAAEPILNVIKDIWCQGDENSYNYVINYFSHIIQKPHIKTGVCLALRSQQGAGKGFILEKLAQIIGDDHYAQNSNANFLFGDFNGQLEGKVLVNLDEAFWGGDKKLEGVIKNKITETRQTINKKGKESYVMDDYANYVVSTNNPWFAGCTEDDRRHFCL
;
A
#
# COMPACT_ATOMS: atom_id res chain seq x y z
N ASN A 1 20.14 6.36 -5.33
CA ASN A 1 20.76 7.46 -6.07
C ASN A 1 20.55 7.21 -7.54
N VAL A 2 19.47 7.80 -8.08
CA VAL A 2 19.29 7.91 -9.53
C VAL A 2 20.39 8.85 -9.99
N SER A 3 21.23 8.40 -10.96
CA SER A 3 22.28 9.24 -11.47
C SER A 3 21.66 10.47 -12.17
N LYS A 4 22.40 11.58 -12.15
CA LYS A 4 21.92 12.84 -12.75
C LYS A 4 21.60 12.68 -14.25
N GLU A 5 22.31 11.76 -14.95
CA GLU A 5 22.07 11.41 -16.34
C GLU A 5 20.69 10.77 -16.59
N VAL A 6 20.19 9.96 -15.65
CA VAL A 6 18.84 9.36 -15.75
C VAL A 6 17.74 10.39 -15.50
N ALA A 7 18.02 11.42 -14.71
CA ALA A 7 17.06 12.51 -14.49
C ALA A 7 16.91 13.43 -15.71
N ASP A 8 17.92 13.50 -16.57
CA ASP A 8 17.88 14.30 -17.79
C ASP A 8 17.14 13.60 -18.96
N GLU A 9 16.82 12.29 -18.82
CA GLU A 9 16.03 11.50 -19.79
C GLU A 9 14.55 11.33 -19.35
N TYR A 10 14.08 12.10 -18.38
CA TYR A 10 12.71 12.01 -17.95
C TYR A 10 11.72 12.40 -19.06
N ASP A 11 10.97 11.41 -19.53
CA ASP A 11 9.88 11.61 -20.48
C ASP A 11 8.54 11.79 -19.71
N GLU A 12 8.15 13.04 -19.52
CA GLU A 12 6.91 13.40 -18.86
C GLU A 12 5.69 12.79 -19.55
N ALA A 13 5.72 12.71 -20.88
CA ALA A 13 4.64 12.15 -21.67
C ALA A 13 4.45 10.63 -21.42
N ALA A 14 5.51 9.91 -21.08
CA ALA A 14 5.44 8.49 -20.77
C ALA A 14 4.73 8.21 -19.42
N ALA A 15 4.82 9.12 -18.47
CA ALA A 15 4.16 9.00 -17.17
C ALA A 15 2.69 9.47 -17.19
N GLU A 16 2.34 10.35 -18.12
CA GLU A 16 1.02 10.98 -18.21
C GLU A 16 -0.17 9.99 -18.20
N PRO A 17 -0.16 8.86 -18.93
CA PRO A 17 -1.27 7.92 -18.89
C PRO A 17 -1.53 7.33 -17.50
N ILE A 18 -0.48 7.06 -16.72
CA ILE A 18 -0.60 6.53 -15.35
C ILE A 18 -1.12 7.62 -14.42
N LEU A 19 -0.59 8.84 -14.53
CA LEU A 19 -1.00 9.99 -13.73
C LEU A 19 -2.46 10.34 -13.98
N ASN A 20 -2.92 10.28 -15.23
CA ASN A 20 -4.32 10.52 -15.60
C ASN A 20 -5.26 9.47 -15.01
N VAL A 21 -4.87 8.18 -15.00
CA VAL A 21 -5.68 7.14 -14.33
C VAL A 21 -5.80 7.43 -12.82
N ILE A 22 -4.74 7.83 -12.17
CA ILE A 22 -4.79 8.21 -10.75
C ILE A 22 -5.70 9.42 -10.56
N LYS A 23 -5.53 10.47 -11.37
CA LYS A 23 -6.29 11.71 -11.25
C LYS A 23 -7.77 11.50 -11.53
N ASP A 24 -8.10 10.95 -12.71
CA ASP A 24 -9.45 10.96 -13.23
C ASP A 24 -10.29 9.79 -12.70
N ILE A 25 -9.65 8.63 -12.47
CA ILE A 25 -10.36 7.41 -12.05
C ILE A 25 -10.31 7.21 -10.54
N TRP A 26 -9.12 7.23 -9.94
CA TRP A 26 -9.01 7.02 -8.50
C TRP A 26 -9.52 8.23 -7.70
N CYS A 27 -9.10 9.43 -8.11
CA CYS A 27 -9.42 10.67 -7.41
C CYS A 27 -10.63 11.42 -7.99
N GLN A 28 -11.27 10.90 -9.05
CA GLN A 28 -12.46 11.48 -9.68
C GLN A 28 -12.29 12.97 -10.06
N GLY A 29 -11.06 13.36 -10.43
CA GLY A 29 -10.70 14.74 -10.77
C GLY A 29 -10.46 15.66 -9.57
N ASP A 30 -10.56 15.17 -8.32
CA ASP A 30 -10.25 15.99 -7.14
C ASP A 30 -8.73 16.20 -7.00
N GLU A 31 -8.30 17.43 -7.15
CA GLU A 31 -6.88 17.82 -7.11
C GLU A 31 -6.23 17.56 -5.74
N ASN A 32 -6.97 17.71 -4.64
CA ASN A 32 -6.42 17.49 -3.30
C ASN A 32 -6.13 16.02 -3.08
N SER A 33 -7.06 15.15 -3.45
CA SER A 33 -6.90 13.70 -3.39
C SER A 33 -5.78 13.23 -4.31
N TYR A 34 -5.71 13.77 -5.53
CA TYR A 34 -4.63 13.47 -6.48
C TYR A 34 -3.25 13.82 -5.90
N ASN A 35 -3.09 15.05 -5.41
CA ASN A 35 -1.84 15.49 -4.80
C ASN A 35 -1.47 14.64 -3.58
N TYR A 36 -2.45 14.22 -2.78
CA TYR A 36 -2.21 13.34 -1.64
C TYR A 36 -1.69 11.98 -2.09
N VAL A 37 -2.31 11.35 -3.09
CA VAL A 37 -1.91 10.03 -3.62
C VAL A 37 -0.50 10.09 -4.22
N ILE A 38 -0.21 11.11 -5.01
CA ILE A 38 1.14 11.30 -5.60
C ILE A 38 2.18 11.48 -4.50
N ASN A 39 1.90 12.32 -3.50
CA ASN A 39 2.80 12.51 -2.37
C ASN A 39 2.97 11.23 -1.54
N TYR A 40 1.92 10.43 -1.35
CA TYR A 40 1.97 9.16 -0.65
C TYR A 40 2.95 8.18 -1.31
N PHE A 41 2.83 7.95 -2.62
CA PHE A 41 3.73 7.06 -3.34
C PHE A 41 5.13 7.65 -3.50
N SER A 42 5.25 8.96 -3.73
CA SER A 42 6.55 9.65 -3.76
C SER A 42 7.30 9.50 -2.43
N HIS A 43 6.60 9.61 -1.31
CA HIS A 43 7.19 9.39 0.02
C HIS A 43 7.72 7.97 0.16
N ILE A 44 6.95 6.95 -0.24
CA ILE A 44 7.36 5.54 -0.16
C ILE A 44 8.63 5.29 -0.98
N ILE A 45 8.72 5.89 -2.18
CA ILE A 45 9.89 5.73 -3.07
C ILE A 45 11.11 6.50 -2.53
N GLN A 46 10.93 7.74 -2.10
CA GLN A 46 12.03 8.62 -1.71
C GLN A 46 12.51 8.36 -0.28
N LYS A 47 11.62 7.89 0.61
CA LYS A 47 11.90 7.67 2.03
C LYS A 47 11.39 6.30 2.48
N PRO A 48 11.85 5.19 1.87
CA PRO A 48 11.33 3.84 2.13
C PRO A 48 11.53 3.39 3.58
N HIS A 49 12.42 4.03 4.33
CA HIS A 49 12.69 3.77 5.75
C HIS A 49 11.78 4.55 6.71
N ILE A 50 10.86 5.38 6.19
CA ILE A 50 9.92 6.16 7.00
C ILE A 50 8.51 5.76 6.61
N LYS A 51 7.80 5.13 7.55
CA LYS A 51 6.42 4.70 7.35
C LYS A 51 5.46 5.89 7.32
N THR A 52 4.49 5.88 6.41
CA THR A 52 3.50 6.97 6.29
C THR A 52 2.52 7.00 7.47
N GLY A 53 2.27 5.85 8.09
CA GLY A 53 1.25 5.70 9.13
C GLY A 53 -0.20 5.79 8.61
N VAL A 54 -0.38 5.74 7.28
CA VAL A 54 -1.68 5.77 6.61
C VAL A 54 -1.78 4.60 5.64
N CYS A 55 -2.97 4.03 5.55
CA CYS A 55 -3.35 3.04 4.54
C CYS A 55 -4.16 3.74 3.43
N LEU A 56 -3.74 3.59 2.20
CA LEU A 56 -4.50 4.06 1.05
C LEU A 56 -5.58 3.02 0.70
N ALA A 57 -6.83 3.43 0.73
CA ALA A 57 -7.98 2.57 0.48
C ALA A 57 -8.63 2.92 -0.85
N LEU A 58 -8.42 2.08 -1.87
CA LEU A 58 -8.87 2.27 -3.24
C LEU A 58 -10.14 1.44 -3.49
N ARG A 59 -11.28 2.12 -3.55
CA ARG A 59 -12.54 1.49 -3.91
C ARG A 59 -12.96 1.92 -5.31
N SER A 60 -13.03 1.00 -6.24
CA SER A 60 -13.54 1.26 -7.58
C SER A 60 -14.08 0.00 -8.22
N GLN A 61 -14.80 0.14 -9.33
CA GLN A 61 -15.22 -0.99 -10.14
C GLN A 61 -14.02 -1.80 -10.66
N GLN A 62 -14.29 -3.06 -11.02
CA GLN A 62 -13.30 -3.90 -11.67
C GLN A 62 -12.82 -3.26 -12.97
N GLY A 63 -11.52 -3.36 -13.25
CA GLY A 63 -10.94 -2.76 -14.47
C GLY A 63 -10.47 -1.31 -14.33
N ALA A 64 -10.58 -0.68 -13.16
CA ALA A 64 -10.15 0.70 -12.91
C ALA A 64 -8.61 0.90 -12.80
N GLY A 65 -7.82 -0.06 -13.27
CA GLY A 65 -6.35 0.07 -13.33
C GLY A 65 -5.60 -0.06 -11.99
N LYS A 66 -6.29 -0.38 -10.88
CA LYS A 66 -5.65 -0.49 -9.55
C LYS A 66 -4.44 -1.42 -9.56
N GLY A 67 -4.64 -2.67 -9.98
CA GLY A 67 -3.57 -3.68 -10.02
C GLY A 67 -2.42 -3.27 -10.92
N PHE A 68 -2.71 -2.75 -12.11
CA PHE A 68 -1.68 -2.32 -13.06
C PHE A 68 -0.75 -1.24 -12.46
N ILE A 69 -1.30 -0.20 -11.84
CA ILE A 69 -0.51 0.88 -11.24
C ILE A 69 0.33 0.35 -10.06
N LEU A 70 -0.26 -0.49 -9.20
CA LEU A 70 0.47 -1.07 -8.08
C LEU A 70 1.59 -2.03 -8.52
N GLU A 71 1.41 -2.76 -9.62
CA GLU A 71 2.48 -3.56 -10.24
C GLU A 71 3.62 -2.67 -10.79
N LYS A 72 3.30 -1.52 -11.41
CA LYS A 72 4.33 -0.58 -11.84
C LYS A 72 5.11 0.01 -10.66
N LEU A 73 4.43 0.33 -9.58
CA LEU A 73 5.09 0.75 -8.34
C LEU A 73 5.98 -0.37 -7.76
N ALA A 74 5.52 -1.63 -7.79
CA ALA A 74 6.33 -2.78 -7.38
C ALA A 74 7.62 -2.89 -8.20
N GLN A 75 7.56 -2.68 -9.52
CA GLN A 75 8.74 -2.67 -10.37
C GLN A 75 9.73 -1.54 -10.02
N ILE A 76 9.23 -0.36 -9.62
CA ILE A 76 10.07 0.78 -9.21
C ILE A 76 10.77 0.52 -7.88
N ILE A 77 10.05 -0.02 -6.88
CA ILE A 77 10.61 -0.26 -5.53
C ILE A 77 11.36 -1.59 -5.44
N GLY A 78 11.18 -2.50 -6.40
CA GLY A 78 11.72 -3.85 -6.43
C GLY A 78 10.77 -4.89 -5.83
N ASP A 79 10.64 -6.03 -6.50
CA ASP A 79 9.70 -7.11 -6.14
C ASP A 79 9.94 -7.66 -4.72
N ASP A 80 11.20 -7.67 -4.27
CA ASP A 80 11.53 -8.09 -2.90
C ASP A 80 10.92 -7.18 -1.83
N HIS A 81 10.57 -5.95 -2.17
CA HIS A 81 10.00 -4.94 -1.27
C HIS A 81 8.48 -4.75 -1.44
N TYR A 82 7.87 -5.50 -2.34
CA TYR A 82 6.43 -5.50 -2.57
C TYR A 82 5.80 -6.83 -2.13
N ALA A 83 4.60 -6.77 -1.60
CA ALA A 83 3.77 -7.95 -1.36
C ALA A 83 2.33 -7.66 -1.76
N GLN A 84 1.67 -8.66 -2.36
CA GLN A 84 0.24 -8.62 -2.69
C GLN A 84 -0.42 -9.92 -2.24
N ASN A 85 -1.57 -9.81 -1.59
CA ASN A 85 -2.36 -10.97 -1.22
C ASN A 85 -3.84 -10.59 -1.03
N SER A 86 -4.72 -11.47 -1.46
CA SER A 86 -6.18 -11.34 -1.25
C SER A 86 -6.65 -11.88 0.11
N ASN A 87 -5.79 -12.57 0.84
CA ASN A 87 -6.10 -13.11 2.16
C ASN A 87 -5.32 -12.37 3.24
N ALA A 88 -5.99 -11.44 3.93
CA ALA A 88 -5.38 -10.68 5.00
C ALA A 88 -4.85 -11.57 6.15
N ASN A 89 -5.49 -12.70 6.45
CA ASN A 89 -5.00 -13.65 7.46
C ASN A 89 -3.65 -14.27 7.07
N PHE A 90 -3.38 -14.45 5.78
CA PHE A 90 -2.09 -14.96 5.33
C PHE A 90 -0.96 -13.97 5.64
N LEU A 91 -1.22 -12.66 5.52
CA LEU A 91 -0.23 -11.63 5.81
C LEU A 91 -0.07 -11.35 7.30
N PHE A 92 -1.16 -11.45 8.08
CA PHE A 92 -1.18 -11.06 9.49
C PHE A 92 -1.42 -12.23 10.45
N GLY A 93 -1.41 -13.46 9.96
CA GLY A 93 -1.52 -14.66 10.76
C GLY A 93 -0.25 -14.98 11.57
N ASP A 94 -0.26 -16.15 12.21
CA ASP A 94 0.83 -16.59 13.09
C ASP A 94 2.20 -16.67 12.37
N PHE A 95 2.21 -16.94 11.06
CA PHE A 95 3.42 -16.97 10.24
C PHE A 95 3.36 -15.83 9.22
N ASN A 96 4.15 -14.80 9.45
CA ASN A 96 4.16 -13.56 8.68
C ASN A 96 5.51 -13.25 8.01
N GLY A 97 6.34 -14.26 7.79
CA GLY A 97 7.68 -14.11 7.18
C GLY A 97 7.69 -13.39 5.82
N GLN A 98 6.58 -13.40 5.10
CA GLN A 98 6.40 -12.67 3.84
C GLN A 98 6.35 -11.15 3.99
N LEU A 99 6.17 -10.63 5.21
CA LEU A 99 6.23 -9.19 5.48
C LEU A 99 7.65 -8.68 5.74
N GLU A 100 8.61 -9.59 5.87
CA GLU A 100 10.00 -9.21 6.11
C GLU A 100 10.54 -8.34 4.96
N GLY A 101 11.05 -7.16 5.31
CA GLY A 101 11.67 -6.23 4.34
C GLY A 101 10.69 -5.59 3.35
N LYS A 102 9.38 -5.72 3.56
CA LYS A 102 8.40 -5.09 2.67
C LYS A 102 8.27 -3.60 2.96
N VAL A 103 8.11 -2.84 1.89
CA VAL A 103 7.93 -1.38 1.88
C VAL A 103 6.52 -1.01 1.44
N LEU A 104 5.95 -1.79 0.51
CA LEU A 104 4.57 -1.64 0.05
C LEU A 104 3.84 -2.98 0.07
N VAL A 105 2.68 -3.02 0.70
CA VAL A 105 1.82 -4.20 0.81
C VAL A 105 0.44 -3.88 0.25
N ASN A 106 0.04 -4.56 -0.81
CA ASN A 106 -1.30 -4.47 -1.37
C ASN A 106 -2.19 -5.61 -0.84
N LEU A 107 -3.25 -5.25 -0.16
CA LEU A 107 -4.34 -6.13 0.25
C LEU A 107 -5.41 -6.09 -0.84
N ASP A 108 -5.23 -6.95 -1.86
CA ASP A 108 -6.07 -6.98 -3.05
C ASP A 108 -7.32 -7.80 -2.80
N GLU A 109 -8.50 -7.18 -2.99
CA GLU A 109 -9.81 -7.78 -2.70
C GLU A 109 -9.91 -8.36 -1.27
N ALA A 110 -9.02 -7.95 -0.37
CA ALA A 110 -9.03 -8.43 0.99
C ALA A 110 -10.28 -7.93 1.72
N PHE A 111 -11.12 -8.87 2.10
CA PHE A 111 -12.34 -8.61 2.83
C PHE A 111 -12.20 -9.10 4.28
N TRP A 112 -12.25 -8.19 5.21
CA TRP A 112 -12.30 -8.50 6.65
C TRP A 112 -13.52 -7.88 7.35
N GLY A 113 -14.51 -7.42 6.58
CA GLY A 113 -15.71 -6.78 7.11
C GLY A 113 -16.41 -7.63 8.15
N GLY A 114 -16.43 -7.12 9.37
CA GLY A 114 -17.03 -7.81 10.54
C GLY A 114 -16.04 -8.58 11.41
N ASP A 115 -14.82 -8.85 10.97
CA ASP A 115 -13.77 -9.41 11.85
C ASP A 115 -13.04 -8.30 12.61
N LYS A 116 -13.59 -7.95 13.77
CA LYS A 116 -13.02 -6.90 14.65
C LYS A 116 -11.59 -7.21 15.10
N LYS A 117 -11.21 -8.48 15.19
CA LYS A 117 -9.85 -8.87 15.59
C LYS A 117 -8.87 -8.52 14.47
N LEU A 118 -9.20 -8.88 13.26
CA LEU A 118 -8.36 -8.59 12.10
C LEU A 118 -8.29 -7.09 11.81
N GLU A 119 -9.39 -6.37 11.96
CA GLU A 119 -9.43 -4.91 11.85
C GLU A 119 -8.46 -4.24 12.85
N GLY A 120 -8.45 -4.68 14.10
CA GLY A 120 -7.51 -4.20 15.12
C GLY A 120 -6.05 -4.47 14.75
N VAL A 121 -5.75 -5.68 14.24
CA VAL A 121 -4.39 -6.04 13.80
C VAL A 121 -3.92 -5.15 12.65
N ILE A 122 -4.77 -4.91 11.66
CA ILE A 122 -4.44 -4.05 10.51
C ILE A 122 -4.20 -2.61 10.96
N LYS A 123 -5.07 -2.06 11.81
CA LYS A 123 -4.92 -0.70 12.37
C LYS A 123 -3.60 -0.52 13.11
N ASN A 124 -3.17 -1.52 13.86
CA ASN A 124 -1.86 -1.51 14.52
C ASN A 124 -0.72 -1.58 13.48
N LYS A 125 -0.82 -2.48 12.51
CA LYS A 125 0.18 -2.63 11.46
C LYS A 125 0.40 -1.37 10.63
N ILE A 126 -0.61 -0.54 10.44
CA ILE A 126 -0.47 0.75 9.73
C ILE A 126 0.47 1.70 10.48
N THR A 127 0.43 1.70 11.81
CA THR A 127 1.11 2.74 12.62
C THR A 127 2.34 2.23 13.40
N GLU A 128 2.45 0.93 13.67
CA GLU A 128 3.60 0.36 14.38
C GLU A 128 4.85 0.40 13.49
N THR A 129 5.97 0.82 14.10
CA THR A 129 7.28 0.92 13.43
C THR A 129 8.16 -0.29 13.66
N ARG A 130 7.72 -1.26 14.46
CA ARG A 130 8.42 -2.53 14.70
C ARG A 130 7.47 -3.69 14.56
N GLN A 131 7.98 -4.82 14.09
CA GLN A 131 7.19 -6.03 13.95
C GLN A 131 7.98 -7.26 14.39
N THR A 132 7.27 -8.25 14.89
CA THR A 132 7.81 -9.58 15.11
C THR A 132 7.62 -10.40 13.84
N ILE A 133 8.71 -10.93 13.31
CA ILE A 133 8.68 -11.88 12.18
C ILE A 133 8.71 -13.28 12.72
N ASN A 134 7.73 -14.07 12.31
CA ASN A 134 7.59 -15.47 12.66
C ASN A 134 7.59 -16.34 11.39
N LYS A 135 8.64 -17.12 11.20
CA LYS A 135 8.78 -18.04 10.07
C LYS A 135 8.64 -19.48 10.56
N LYS A 136 7.92 -20.31 9.81
CA LYS A 136 7.73 -21.71 10.17
C LYS A 136 9.08 -22.42 10.36
N GLY A 137 9.27 -23.03 11.52
CA GLY A 137 10.50 -23.78 11.84
C GLY A 137 11.74 -22.92 12.14
N LYS A 138 11.57 -21.63 12.38
CA LYS A 138 12.63 -20.70 12.81
C LYS A 138 12.22 -19.97 14.07
N GLU A 139 13.19 -19.51 14.85
CA GLU A 139 12.92 -18.63 15.97
C GLU A 139 12.37 -17.28 15.47
N SER A 140 11.40 -16.74 16.19
CA SER A 140 10.86 -15.42 15.90
C SER A 140 11.83 -14.33 16.34
N TYR A 141 11.84 -13.22 15.60
CA TYR A 141 12.69 -12.06 15.91
C TYR A 141 11.94 -10.75 15.64
N VAL A 142 12.39 -9.69 16.27
CA VAL A 142 11.82 -8.34 16.10
C VAL A 142 12.69 -7.55 15.15
N MET A 143 12.04 -6.84 14.21
CA MET A 143 12.71 -5.93 13.29
C MET A 143 11.91 -4.63 13.11
N ASP A 144 12.52 -3.65 12.49
CA ASP A 144 11.81 -2.43 12.08
C ASP A 144 10.82 -2.74 10.97
N ASP A 145 9.66 -2.09 11.00
CA ASP A 145 8.58 -2.25 10.03
C ASP A 145 8.43 -0.99 9.18
N TYR A 146 8.72 -1.13 7.90
CA TYR A 146 8.64 -0.05 6.90
C TYR A 146 7.44 -0.22 5.97
N ALA A 147 6.63 -1.25 6.16
CA ALA A 147 5.52 -1.56 5.29
C ALA A 147 4.43 -0.49 5.32
N ASN A 148 4.13 0.06 4.15
CA ASN A 148 2.97 0.90 3.91
C ASN A 148 1.88 0.05 3.24
N TYR A 149 0.63 0.34 3.52
CA TYR A 149 -0.48 -0.53 3.12
C TYR A 149 -1.40 0.17 2.14
N VAL A 150 -1.76 -0.56 1.08
CA VAL A 150 -2.85 -0.21 0.17
C VAL A 150 -3.90 -1.31 0.25
N VAL A 151 -5.15 -0.93 0.31
CA VAL A 151 -6.28 -1.85 0.15
C VAL A 151 -6.94 -1.53 -1.16
N SER A 152 -7.03 -2.52 -2.05
CA SER A 152 -7.75 -2.39 -3.32
C SER A 152 -8.94 -3.32 -3.34
N THR A 153 -10.14 -2.78 -3.54
CA THR A 153 -11.37 -3.58 -3.51
C THR A 153 -12.47 -3.00 -4.37
N ASN A 154 -13.39 -3.87 -4.81
CA ASN A 154 -14.67 -3.49 -5.41
C ASN A 154 -15.83 -3.57 -4.41
N ASN A 155 -15.59 -4.05 -3.19
CA ASN A 155 -16.62 -4.24 -2.18
C ASN A 155 -16.96 -2.90 -1.48
N PRO A 156 -18.25 -2.51 -1.36
CA PRO A 156 -18.65 -1.30 -0.63
C PRO A 156 -18.34 -1.34 0.87
N TRP A 157 -18.19 -2.53 1.46
CA TRP A 157 -17.86 -2.76 2.86
C TRP A 157 -16.44 -3.33 2.97
N PHE A 158 -15.46 -2.49 2.80
CA PHE A 158 -14.11 -2.94 3.00
C PHE A 158 -13.57 -2.45 4.34
N ALA A 159 -12.75 -1.92 4.72
CA ALA A 159 -12.25 -1.54 6.02
C ALA A 159 -13.34 -0.87 6.87
N GLY A 160 -13.43 -1.16 8.14
CA GLY A 160 -14.29 -0.46 9.11
C GLY A 160 -13.84 1.00 9.31
N CYS A 161 -13.75 1.76 8.21
CA CYS A 161 -13.41 3.18 8.22
C CYS A 161 -14.61 3.94 8.79
N THR A 162 -14.42 4.55 9.93
CA THR A 162 -15.33 5.56 10.47
C THR A 162 -14.84 6.94 10.05
N GLU A 163 -15.71 7.95 10.07
CA GLU A 163 -15.36 9.34 9.74
C GLU A 163 -14.16 9.87 10.56
N ASP A 164 -13.96 9.33 11.76
CA ASP A 164 -12.86 9.69 12.66
C ASP A 164 -11.57 8.86 12.45
N ASP A 165 -11.54 7.90 11.50
CA ASP A 165 -10.39 7.02 11.33
C ASP A 165 -9.28 7.66 10.51
N ARG A 166 -8.36 8.33 11.21
CA ARG A 166 -7.18 9.00 10.64
C ARG A 166 -6.15 8.08 9.98
N ARG A 167 -6.36 6.75 10.06
CA ARG A 167 -5.40 5.76 9.51
C ARG A 167 -5.70 5.38 8.07
N HIS A 168 -6.87 5.75 7.56
CA HIS A 168 -7.26 5.42 6.20
C HIS A 168 -7.53 6.68 5.39
N PHE A 169 -6.96 6.72 4.19
CA PHE A 169 -7.32 7.68 3.17
C PHE A 169 -8.13 6.95 2.10
N CYS A 170 -9.41 7.24 2.01
CA CYS A 170 -10.37 6.50 1.17
C CYS A 170 -10.67 7.26 -0.13
N LEU A 171 -10.61 6.52 -1.26
CA LEU A 171 -10.91 6.99 -2.62
C LEU A 171 -11.95 6.09 -3.29
#